data_2c928b8874924c80a5ecc61c835c4fab
#
_entry.id   2c928b8874924c80a5ecc61c835c4fab
#
_cell.length_a   1.000
_cell.length_b   1.000
_cell.length_c   1.000
_cell.angle_alpha   90.00
_cell.angle_beta   90.00
_cell.angle_gamma   90.00
#
_symmetry.space_group_name_H-M   'P 1'
#
loop_
_entity.id
_entity.type
_entity.pdbx_description
1 polymer ?
#
loop_
_entity_poly.entity_id
_entity_poly.type
_entity_poly.pdbx_seq_one_letter_code
_entity_poly.pdbx_strand_id
1 'polypeptide(L)'
;MKAALFDLDGTLINTEIRSRALWRMLLDNHGIDHDETLLRRFMGRRGSDVIPEVFPDMDPRALMDEISTYYDHPDLPAIVPVPGAADLVLRVAGHGSPLALVTSADRDWAVRRLTEIGILEVVRTIVSAEDVTVGKPDPSGYLLAADLLGVDPAACVVFEDSLAGIEAARTAGMTCVAVATTHHPDELSHADLVIPDMSGIDWPLTEPRAV
;
A
#
# COMPACT_ATOMS: atom_id res chain seq x y z
N MET A 1 -16.26 -16.85 -5.62
CA MET A 1 -15.86 -16.46 -4.24
C MET A 1 -15.07 -15.18 -4.39
N LYS A 2 -15.36 -14.11 -3.61
CA LYS A 2 -14.58 -12.87 -3.66
C LYS A 2 -13.27 -13.06 -2.90
N ALA A 3 -12.16 -12.53 -3.47
CA ALA A 3 -10.86 -12.46 -2.81
C ALA A 3 -10.64 -11.04 -2.27
N ALA A 4 -9.84 -10.87 -1.21
CA ALA A 4 -9.42 -9.58 -0.71
C ALA A 4 -7.91 -9.40 -0.92
N LEU A 5 -7.52 -8.30 -1.54
CA LEU A 5 -6.13 -7.91 -1.75
C LEU A 5 -5.88 -6.63 -0.94
N PHE A 6 -4.86 -6.63 -0.13
CA PHE A 6 -4.55 -5.50 0.74
C PHE A 6 -3.22 -4.89 0.34
N ASP A 7 -3.17 -3.58 0.21
CA ASP A 7 -1.91 -2.87 0.31
C ASP A 7 -1.45 -2.82 1.77
N LEU A 8 -0.21 -2.39 2.02
CA LEU A 8 0.40 -2.36 3.34
C LEU A 8 0.49 -0.95 3.92
N ASP A 9 1.35 -0.12 3.29
CA ASP A 9 1.77 1.18 3.82
C ASP A 9 0.72 2.27 3.55
N GLY A 10 0.09 2.78 4.59
CA GLY A 10 -1.07 3.66 4.50
C GLY A 10 -2.40 2.89 4.55
N THR A 11 -2.41 1.58 4.26
CA THR A 11 -3.61 0.75 4.20
C THR A 11 -3.77 -0.14 5.44
N LEU A 12 -2.85 -1.06 5.71
CA LEU A 12 -2.89 -1.89 6.93
C LEU A 12 -2.18 -1.23 8.11
N ILE A 13 -1.15 -0.46 7.83
CA ILE A 13 -0.35 0.30 8.81
C ILE A 13 -0.24 1.75 8.36
N ASN A 14 -0.35 2.68 9.31
CA ASN A 14 -0.19 4.11 9.03
C ASN A 14 1.31 4.47 9.07
N THR A 15 1.91 4.51 7.90
CA THR A 15 3.33 4.85 7.70
C THR A 15 3.52 6.21 7.06
N GLU A 16 2.45 6.90 6.64
CA GLU A 16 2.52 8.10 5.83
C GLU A 16 3.40 9.20 6.44
N ILE A 17 3.13 9.60 7.68
CA ILE A 17 3.88 10.69 8.34
C ILE A 17 5.36 10.32 8.44
N ARG A 18 5.65 9.06 8.74
CA ARG A 18 7.01 8.52 8.80
C ARG A 18 7.68 8.51 7.43
N SER A 19 6.98 8.03 6.41
CA SER A 19 7.47 8.00 5.03
C SER A 19 7.82 9.39 4.51
N ARG A 20 6.93 10.36 4.74
CA ARG A 20 7.20 11.76 4.41
C ARG A 20 8.43 12.32 5.11
N ALA A 21 8.62 11.99 6.40
CA ALA A 21 9.80 12.42 7.14
C ALA A 21 11.09 11.83 6.54
N LEU A 22 11.09 10.55 6.17
CA LEU A 22 12.22 9.89 5.51
C LEU A 22 12.59 10.56 4.18
N TRP A 23 11.60 10.81 3.33
CA TRP A 23 11.82 11.48 2.05
C TRP A 23 12.30 12.92 2.21
N ARG A 24 11.76 13.66 3.20
CA ARG A 24 12.28 15.00 3.54
C ARG A 24 13.76 14.94 3.93
N MET A 25 14.14 14.01 4.81
CA MET A 25 15.54 13.87 5.22
C MET A 25 16.47 13.62 4.03
N LEU A 26 16.06 12.76 3.09
CA LEU A 26 16.83 12.52 1.87
C LEU A 26 16.94 13.79 1.01
N LEU A 27 15.82 14.46 0.75
CA LEU A 27 15.78 15.66 -0.08
C LEU A 27 16.61 16.78 0.53
N ASP A 28 16.50 17.00 1.84
CA ASP A 28 17.28 18.00 2.59
C ASP A 28 18.79 17.71 2.53
N ASN A 29 19.18 16.43 2.71
CA ASN A 29 20.58 16.02 2.64
C ASN A 29 21.23 16.29 1.27
N HIS A 30 20.42 16.21 0.22
CA HIS A 30 20.89 16.45 -1.16
C HIS A 30 20.59 17.88 -1.66
N GLY A 31 20.09 18.76 -0.78
CA GLY A 31 19.82 20.17 -1.12
C GLY A 31 18.75 20.36 -2.18
N ILE A 32 17.80 19.43 -2.26
CA ILE A 32 16.65 19.48 -3.17
C ILE A 32 15.51 20.26 -2.50
N ASP A 33 15.15 21.40 -3.08
CA ASP A 33 13.97 22.14 -2.66
C ASP A 33 12.72 21.28 -2.86
N HIS A 34 11.88 21.17 -1.84
CA HIS A 34 10.69 20.32 -1.88
C HIS A 34 9.49 20.99 -1.22
N ASP A 35 8.32 20.60 -1.71
CA ASP A 35 7.01 20.95 -1.16
C ASP A 35 6.17 19.70 -0.98
N GLU A 36 4.95 19.84 -0.50
CA GLU A 36 4.00 18.74 -0.34
C GLU A 36 3.65 18.06 -1.68
N THR A 37 3.72 18.81 -2.79
CA THR A 37 3.44 18.23 -4.12
C THR A 37 4.52 17.22 -4.51
N LEU A 38 5.79 17.55 -4.26
CA LEU A 38 6.91 16.65 -4.54
C LEU A 38 6.86 15.43 -3.62
N LEU A 39 6.60 15.62 -2.32
CA LEU A 39 6.53 14.51 -1.36
C LEU A 39 5.42 13.51 -1.70
N ARG A 40 4.27 13.98 -2.18
CA ARG A 40 3.16 13.11 -2.62
C ARG A 40 3.53 12.17 -3.77
N ARG A 41 4.54 12.51 -4.60
CA ARG A 41 4.99 11.64 -5.71
C ARG A 41 5.60 10.33 -5.23
N PHE A 42 6.09 10.30 -3.99
CA PHE A 42 6.67 9.10 -3.39
C PHE A 42 5.60 8.17 -2.76
N MET A 43 4.41 8.69 -2.50
CA MET A 43 3.37 7.92 -1.78
C MET A 43 2.80 6.80 -2.64
N GLY A 44 2.72 5.58 -2.09
CA GLY A 44 2.18 4.38 -2.73
C GLY A 44 3.00 3.81 -3.89
N ARG A 45 4.15 4.45 -4.23
CA ARG A 45 5.05 4.01 -5.30
C ARG A 45 6.35 3.44 -4.73
N ARG A 46 7.02 2.59 -5.50
CA ARG A 46 8.37 2.13 -5.12
C ARG A 46 9.36 3.31 -5.18
N GLY A 47 10.18 3.44 -4.15
CA GLY A 47 11.26 4.45 -4.14
C GLY A 47 12.16 4.35 -5.36
N SER A 48 12.52 3.13 -5.79
CA SER A 48 13.33 2.87 -6.98
C SER A 48 12.72 3.42 -8.28
N ASP A 49 11.39 3.56 -8.36
CA ASP A 49 10.70 4.08 -9.54
C ASP A 49 10.60 5.63 -9.49
N VAL A 50 10.54 6.23 -8.30
CA VAL A 50 10.40 7.68 -8.13
C VAL A 50 11.75 8.39 -8.06
N ILE A 51 12.76 7.76 -7.45
CA ILE A 51 14.11 8.35 -7.29
C ILE A 51 14.69 8.85 -8.62
N PRO A 52 14.67 8.10 -9.74
CA PRO A 52 15.20 8.58 -11.02
C PRO A 52 14.49 9.83 -11.56
N GLU A 53 13.24 10.05 -11.18
CA GLU A 53 12.47 11.23 -11.59
C GLU A 53 12.87 12.48 -10.81
N VAL A 54 13.38 12.33 -9.59
CA VAL A 54 13.72 13.42 -8.67
C VAL A 54 15.24 13.63 -8.59
N PHE A 55 16.01 12.56 -8.73
CA PHE A 55 17.46 12.53 -8.66
C PHE A 55 18.04 11.89 -9.95
N PRO A 56 17.88 12.53 -11.12
CA PRO A 56 18.20 11.90 -12.42
C PRO A 56 19.68 11.52 -12.60
N ASP A 57 20.58 12.18 -11.87
CA ASP A 57 22.03 11.99 -11.98
C ASP A 57 22.62 11.11 -10.87
N MET A 58 21.75 10.50 -10.01
CA MET A 58 22.19 9.73 -8.86
C MET A 58 21.83 8.24 -9.01
N ASP A 59 22.64 7.38 -8.39
CA ASP A 59 22.34 5.96 -8.33
C ASP A 59 21.14 5.67 -7.40
N PRO A 60 20.02 5.16 -7.93
CA PRO A 60 18.84 4.86 -7.11
C PRO A 60 19.11 3.88 -5.96
N ARG A 61 20.04 2.93 -6.14
CA ARG A 61 20.40 1.97 -5.08
C ARG A 61 21.11 2.67 -3.93
N ALA A 62 22.07 3.54 -4.25
CA ALA A 62 22.79 4.28 -3.21
C ALA A 62 21.84 5.16 -2.37
N LEU A 63 20.84 5.77 -3.01
CA LEU A 63 19.83 6.57 -2.30
C LEU A 63 18.88 5.71 -1.47
N MET A 64 18.51 4.53 -1.94
CA MET A 64 17.71 3.59 -1.13
C MET A 64 18.50 3.06 0.07
N ASP A 65 19.79 2.77 -0.11
CA ASP A 65 20.68 2.38 0.99
C ASP A 65 20.83 3.53 2.01
N GLU A 66 20.93 4.78 1.54
CA GLU A 66 20.95 5.96 2.41
C GLU A 66 19.66 6.10 3.22
N ILE A 67 18.48 5.99 2.58
CA ILE A 67 17.17 6.02 3.28
C ILE A 67 17.11 4.95 4.37
N SER A 68 17.64 3.76 4.10
CA SER A 68 17.62 2.67 5.09
C SER A 68 18.35 3.04 6.37
N THR A 69 19.36 3.91 6.31
CA THR A 69 20.08 4.41 7.49
C THR A 69 19.24 5.33 8.38
N TYR A 70 18.16 5.89 7.82
CA TYR A 70 17.26 6.78 8.57
C TYR A 70 16.15 6.01 9.31
N TYR A 71 15.90 4.72 9.00
CA TYR A 71 14.78 3.97 9.56
C TYR A 71 14.74 3.92 11.10
N ASP A 72 15.87 3.95 11.75
CA ASP A 72 15.96 3.91 13.21
C ASP A 72 16.16 5.32 13.83
N HIS A 73 15.93 6.39 13.04
CA HIS A 73 16.07 7.75 13.55
C HIS A 73 15.04 8.02 14.68
N PRO A 74 15.47 8.52 15.85
CA PRO A 74 14.62 8.65 17.03
C PRO A 74 13.44 9.62 16.86
N ASP A 75 13.58 10.60 15.96
CA ASP A 75 12.53 11.59 15.68
C ASP A 75 11.47 11.12 14.68
N LEU A 76 11.61 9.90 14.15
CA LEU A 76 10.60 9.38 13.25
C LEU A 76 9.33 8.96 14.00
N PRO A 77 8.15 9.31 13.49
CA PRO A 77 6.88 8.88 14.07
C PRO A 77 6.76 7.36 14.17
N ALA A 78 6.10 6.88 15.22
CA ALA A 78 5.79 5.46 15.35
C ALA A 78 4.86 4.99 14.24
N ILE A 79 5.08 3.76 13.78
CA ILE A 79 4.15 3.07 12.88
C ILE A 79 3.02 2.50 13.74
N VAL A 80 1.78 2.78 13.37
CA VAL A 80 0.60 2.28 14.07
C VAL A 80 -0.32 1.55 13.08
N PRO A 81 -1.03 0.49 13.51
CA PRO A 81 -2.03 -0.15 12.66
C PRO A 81 -3.14 0.84 12.29
N VAL A 82 -3.64 0.73 11.06
CA VAL A 82 -4.89 1.43 10.67
C VAL A 82 -6.05 0.81 11.45
N PRO A 83 -6.97 1.62 12.03
CA PRO A 83 -8.08 1.09 12.80
C PRO A 83 -8.91 0.07 12.01
N GLY A 84 -9.16 -1.09 12.60
CA GLY A 84 -9.93 -2.18 12.00
C GLY A 84 -9.19 -3.03 10.95
N ALA A 85 -7.96 -2.67 10.55
CA ALA A 85 -7.23 -3.37 9.49
C ALA A 85 -6.96 -4.85 9.82
N ALA A 86 -6.34 -5.14 10.96
CA ALA A 86 -6.07 -6.51 11.38
C ALA A 86 -7.38 -7.32 11.55
N ASP A 87 -8.42 -6.72 12.13
CA ASP A 87 -9.71 -7.36 12.32
C ASP A 87 -10.37 -7.73 10.99
N LEU A 88 -10.29 -6.85 9.98
CA LEU A 88 -10.82 -7.13 8.65
C LEU A 88 -10.07 -8.29 7.98
N VAL A 89 -8.73 -8.29 8.01
CA VAL A 89 -7.91 -9.37 7.46
C VAL A 89 -8.26 -10.72 8.12
N LEU A 90 -8.36 -10.73 9.45
CA LEU A 90 -8.74 -11.95 10.19
C LEU A 90 -10.18 -12.40 9.86
N ARG A 91 -11.11 -11.46 9.64
CA ARG A 91 -12.49 -11.77 9.22
C ARG A 91 -12.53 -12.35 7.82
N VAL A 92 -11.76 -11.81 6.87
CA VAL A 92 -11.61 -12.37 5.50
C VAL A 92 -11.09 -13.80 5.57
N ALA A 93 -10.03 -14.04 6.34
CA ALA A 93 -9.46 -15.37 6.55
C ALA A 93 -10.45 -16.33 7.21
N GLY A 94 -11.15 -15.90 8.26
CA GLY A 94 -12.16 -16.68 8.97
C GLY A 94 -13.38 -17.04 8.09
N HIS A 95 -13.69 -16.21 7.09
CA HIS A 95 -14.72 -16.51 6.08
C HIS A 95 -14.24 -17.58 5.06
N GLY A 96 -12.95 -17.90 5.03
CA GLY A 96 -12.35 -18.82 4.05
C GLY A 96 -12.16 -18.18 2.66
N SER A 97 -12.20 -16.86 2.57
CA SER A 97 -11.91 -16.12 1.32
C SER A 97 -10.42 -16.10 1.04
N PRO A 98 -9.99 -16.26 -0.23
CA PRO A 98 -8.61 -16.02 -0.62
C PRO A 98 -8.20 -14.59 -0.29
N LEU A 99 -6.96 -14.41 0.20
CA LEU A 99 -6.43 -13.09 0.49
C LEU A 99 -4.93 -13.00 0.18
N ALA A 100 -4.47 -11.81 -0.19
CA ALA A 100 -3.06 -11.53 -0.40
C ALA A 100 -2.71 -10.11 0.05
N LEU A 101 -1.42 -9.92 0.37
CA LEU A 101 -0.79 -8.61 0.45
C LEU A 101 -0.18 -8.25 -0.90
N VAL A 102 -0.32 -6.99 -1.33
CA VAL A 102 0.32 -6.45 -2.55
C VAL A 102 0.93 -5.10 -2.22
N THR A 103 2.23 -5.04 -2.03
CA THR A 103 2.93 -3.85 -1.55
C THR A 103 4.05 -3.38 -2.48
N SER A 104 4.31 -2.08 -2.46
CA SER A 104 5.48 -1.45 -3.09
C SER A 104 6.76 -1.53 -2.23
N ALA A 105 6.66 -2.04 -1.01
CA ALA A 105 7.78 -2.29 -0.12
C ALA A 105 8.47 -3.64 -0.41
N ASP A 106 9.66 -3.83 0.17
CA ASP A 106 10.35 -5.11 0.13
C ASP A 106 9.66 -6.17 1.00
N ARG A 107 9.98 -7.44 0.73
CA ARG A 107 9.37 -8.59 1.42
C ARG A 107 9.70 -8.63 2.91
N ASP A 108 10.91 -8.29 3.27
CA ASP A 108 11.35 -8.34 4.68
C ASP A 108 10.60 -7.29 5.52
N TRP A 109 10.39 -6.09 4.96
CA TRP A 109 9.54 -5.06 5.56
C TRP A 109 8.12 -5.58 5.73
N ALA A 110 7.51 -6.11 4.68
CA ALA A 110 6.15 -6.62 4.70
C ALA A 110 5.96 -7.71 5.79
N VAL A 111 6.84 -8.71 5.82
CA VAL A 111 6.79 -9.80 6.81
C VAL A 111 6.92 -9.27 8.23
N ARG A 112 7.84 -8.34 8.47
CA ARG A 112 8.02 -7.71 9.78
C ARG A 112 6.75 -6.99 10.23
N ARG A 113 6.15 -6.17 9.34
CA ARG A 113 4.94 -5.40 9.67
C ARG A 113 3.73 -6.30 9.92
N LEU A 114 3.50 -7.32 9.06
CA LEU A 114 2.44 -8.30 9.28
C LEU A 114 2.60 -9.07 10.60
N THR A 115 3.85 -9.37 10.99
CA THR A 115 4.16 -10.01 12.28
C THR A 115 3.78 -9.11 13.45
N GLU A 116 4.17 -7.82 13.39
CA GLU A 116 3.90 -6.84 14.45
C GLU A 116 2.41 -6.61 14.68
N ILE A 117 1.60 -6.60 13.62
CA ILE A 117 0.15 -6.46 13.73
C ILE A 117 -0.59 -7.80 13.88
N GLY A 118 0.13 -8.92 13.98
CA GLY A 118 -0.40 -10.23 14.34
C GLY A 118 -1.19 -10.96 13.27
N ILE A 119 -0.97 -10.68 11.98
CA ILE A 119 -1.73 -11.28 10.87
C ILE A 119 -0.89 -12.09 9.87
N LEU A 120 0.42 -12.22 10.08
CA LEU A 120 1.30 -12.93 9.15
C LEU A 120 0.82 -14.37 8.86
N GLU A 121 0.36 -15.09 9.88
CA GLU A 121 -0.06 -16.50 9.76
C GLU A 121 -1.25 -16.71 8.82
N VAL A 122 -2.07 -15.69 8.62
CA VAL A 122 -3.25 -15.75 7.73
C VAL A 122 -2.96 -15.16 6.35
N VAL A 123 -1.97 -14.27 6.22
CA VAL A 123 -1.56 -13.66 4.94
C VAL A 123 -0.46 -14.50 4.29
N ARG A 124 -0.84 -15.59 3.60
CA ARG A 124 0.11 -16.54 3.02
C ARG A 124 0.63 -16.13 1.65
N THR A 125 -0.10 -15.29 0.93
CA THR A 125 0.31 -14.76 -0.38
C THR A 125 0.75 -13.32 -0.21
N ILE A 126 2.02 -13.05 -0.50
CA ILE A 126 2.61 -11.71 -0.45
C ILE A 126 3.23 -11.45 -1.82
N VAL A 127 2.81 -10.37 -2.47
CA VAL A 127 3.43 -9.79 -3.66
C VAL A 127 4.10 -8.49 -3.23
N SER A 128 5.42 -8.46 -3.30
CA SER A 128 6.29 -7.37 -2.86
C SER A 128 6.98 -6.69 -4.06
N ALA A 129 7.78 -5.69 -3.80
CA ALA A 129 8.50 -4.95 -4.86
C ALA A 129 9.38 -5.86 -5.74
N GLU A 130 9.91 -6.95 -5.18
CA GLU A 130 10.81 -7.88 -5.86
C GLU A 130 10.08 -8.82 -6.83
N ASP A 131 8.77 -8.99 -6.67
CA ASP A 131 7.98 -9.96 -7.45
C ASP A 131 7.51 -9.40 -8.80
N VAL A 132 7.63 -8.08 -9.02
CA VAL A 132 7.19 -7.40 -10.25
C VAL A 132 8.26 -6.49 -10.82
N THR A 133 8.32 -6.40 -12.14
CA THR A 133 9.27 -5.52 -12.83
C THR A 133 8.86 -4.05 -12.73
N VAL A 134 7.56 -3.77 -12.88
CA VAL A 134 6.98 -2.42 -12.81
C VAL A 134 6.04 -2.33 -11.62
N GLY A 135 6.22 -1.31 -10.79
CA GLY A 135 5.37 -1.06 -9.62
C GLY A 135 4.12 -0.25 -9.94
N LYS A 136 3.27 -0.04 -8.94
CA LYS A 136 2.09 0.82 -9.02
C LYS A 136 2.46 2.19 -9.63
N PRO A 137 1.70 2.73 -10.58
CA PRO A 137 0.31 2.39 -10.95
C PRO A 137 0.14 1.25 -11.97
N ASP A 138 1.21 0.51 -12.33
CA ASP A 138 1.08 -0.67 -13.18
C ASP A 138 0.29 -1.76 -12.45
N PRO A 139 -0.66 -2.46 -13.13
CA PRO A 139 -1.51 -3.46 -12.52
C PRO A 139 -0.83 -4.79 -12.18
N SER A 140 0.42 -4.99 -12.60
CA SER A 140 1.13 -6.29 -12.54
C SER A 140 1.10 -6.93 -11.16
N GLY A 141 1.26 -6.15 -10.08
CA GLY A 141 1.24 -6.68 -8.72
C GLY A 141 -0.11 -7.27 -8.33
N TYR A 142 -1.20 -6.58 -8.64
CA TYR A 142 -2.55 -7.05 -8.35
C TYR A 142 -2.95 -8.23 -9.24
N LEU A 143 -2.58 -8.20 -10.52
CA LEU A 143 -2.81 -9.32 -11.45
C LEU A 143 -2.03 -10.56 -11.02
N LEU A 144 -0.78 -10.43 -10.59
CA LEU A 144 0.03 -11.53 -10.06
C LEU A 144 -0.62 -12.12 -8.79
N ALA A 145 -1.11 -11.28 -7.88
CA ALA A 145 -1.79 -11.75 -6.67
C ALA A 145 -3.06 -12.54 -7.00
N ALA A 146 -3.87 -12.07 -7.95
CA ALA A 146 -5.08 -12.78 -8.40
C ALA A 146 -4.72 -14.15 -9.02
N ASP A 147 -3.67 -14.22 -9.85
CA ASP A 147 -3.18 -15.45 -10.46
C ASP A 147 -2.69 -16.46 -9.40
N LEU A 148 -1.88 -16.01 -8.44
CA LEU A 148 -1.40 -16.84 -7.33
C LEU A 148 -2.53 -17.38 -6.44
N LEU A 149 -3.62 -16.63 -6.30
CA LEU A 149 -4.81 -17.05 -5.57
C LEU A 149 -5.75 -17.91 -6.42
N GLY A 150 -5.54 -17.98 -7.74
CA GLY A 150 -6.42 -18.68 -8.68
C GLY A 150 -7.81 -18.04 -8.79
N VAL A 151 -7.90 -16.71 -8.71
CA VAL A 151 -9.16 -15.95 -8.70
C VAL A 151 -9.20 -14.99 -9.88
N ASP A 152 -10.37 -14.87 -10.51
CA ASP A 152 -10.60 -13.86 -11.54
C ASP A 152 -10.41 -12.45 -10.96
N PRO A 153 -9.64 -11.56 -11.62
CA PRO A 153 -9.49 -10.17 -11.18
C PRO A 153 -10.82 -9.46 -10.88
N ALA A 154 -11.85 -9.69 -11.68
CA ALA A 154 -13.18 -9.10 -11.46
C ALA A 154 -13.87 -9.60 -10.16
N ALA A 155 -13.39 -10.70 -9.56
CA ALA A 155 -13.84 -11.20 -8.27
C ALA A 155 -12.97 -10.73 -7.09
N CYS A 156 -11.96 -9.89 -7.35
CA CYS A 156 -11.08 -9.34 -6.32
C CYS A 156 -11.58 -7.99 -5.82
N VAL A 157 -11.39 -7.76 -4.52
CA VAL A 157 -11.58 -6.47 -3.86
C VAL A 157 -10.23 -6.02 -3.32
N VAL A 158 -9.77 -4.86 -3.76
CA VAL A 158 -8.51 -4.24 -3.31
C VAL A 158 -8.82 -3.20 -2.25
N PHE A 159 -8.05 -3.20 -1.16
CA PHE A 159 -8.01 -2.14 -0.17
C PHE A 159 -6.72 -1.36 -0.36
N GLU A 160 -6.81 -0.05 -0.55
CA GLU A 160 -5.71 0.83 -0.96
C GLU A 160 -5.91 2.25 -0.40
N ASP A 161 -4.83 3.00 -0.24
CA ASP A 161 -4.86 4.38 0.26
C ASP A 161 -4.28 5.40 -0.73
N SER A 162 -3.53 4.92 -1.73
CA SER A 162 -2.77 5.76 -2.66
C SER A 162 -3.42 5.87 -4.04
N LEU A 163 -3.21 7.02 -4.70
CA LEU A 163 -3.70 7.24 -6.08
C LEU A 163 -3.09 6.24 -7.06
N ALA A 164 -1.79 5.91 -6.87
CA ALA A 164 -1.10 4.95 -7.73
C ALA A 164 -1.67 3.53 -7.58
N GLY A 165 -1.97 3.12 -6.35
CA GLY A 165 -2.55 1.80 -6.11
C GLY A 165 -4.01 1.69 -6.55
N ILE A 166 -4.81 2.73 -6.38
CA ILE A 166 -6.19 2.80 -6.90
C ILE A 166 -6.18 2.64 -8.44
N GLU A 167 -5.28 3.34 -9.12
CA GLU A 167 -5.16 3.23 -10.58
C GLU A 167 -4.71 1.82 -11.01
N ALA A 168 -3.76 1.22 -10.28
CA ALA A 168 -3.33 -0.16 -10.52
C ALA A 168 -4.49 -1.15 -10.36
N ALA A 169 -5.29 -1.04 -9.30
CA ALA A 169 -6.45 -1.89 -9.04
C ALA A 169 -7.52 -1.76 -10.14
N ARG A 170 -7.84 -0.52 -10.54
CA ARG A 170 -8.78 -0.24 -11.61
C ARG A 170 -8.32 -0.79 -12.96
N THR A 171 -7.04 -0.57 -13.29
CA THR A 171 -6.45 -1.10 -14.54
C THR A 171 -6.43 -2.62 -14.54
N ALA A 172 -6.30 -3.27 -13.38
CA ALA A 172 -6.45 -4.71 -13.21
C ALA A 172 -7.91 -5.20 -13.35
N GLY A 173 -8.89 -4.31 -13.43
CA GLY A 173 -10.33 -4.67 -13.49
C GLY A 173 -10.91 -5.14 -12.15
N MET A 174 -10.30 -4.74 -11.02
CA MET A 174 -10.71 -5.10 -9.67
C MET A 174 -11.59 -4.02 -9.04
N THR A 175 -12.45 -4.41 -8.10
CA THR A 175 -13.15 -3.45 -7.22
C THR A 175 -12.14 -2.84 -6.25
N CYS A 176 -12.13 -1.51 -6.12
CA CYS A 176 -11.21 -0.79 -5.24
C CYS A 176 -11.95 -0.08 -4.11
N VAL A 177 -11.58 -0.38 -2.87
CA VAL A 177 -11.99 0.32 -1.66
C VAL A 177 -10.82 1.19 -1.20
N ALA A 178 -10.95 2.50 -1.31
CA ALA A 178 -9.93 3.44 -0.86
C ALA A 178 -10.07 3.73 0.63
N VAL A 179 -8.95 3.67 1.35
CA VAL A 179 -8.85 4.01 2.78
C VAL A 179 -8.23 5.42 2.88
N ALA A 180 -8.96 6.37 3.43
CA ALA A 180 -8.57 7.80 3.44
C ALA A 180 -7.58 8.12 4.57
N THR A 181 -6.46 7.39 4.63
CA THR A 181 -5.37 7.59 5.59
C THR A 181 -4.29 8.51 5.04
N THR A 182 -4.02 8.44 3.74
CA THR A 182 -2.93 9.13 3.04
C THR A 182 -3.40 10.37 2.27
N HIS A 183 -4.62 10.31 1.76
CA HIS A 183 -5.21 11.37 0.94
C HIS A 183 -6.56 11.82 1.49
N HIS A 184 -6.95 13.06 1.16
CA HIS A 184 -8.30 13.51 1.44
C HIS A 184 -9.34 12.68 0.65
N PRO A 185 -10.50 12.33 1.22
CA PRO A 185 -11.51 11.50 0.55
C PRO A 185 -11.88 11.98 -0.87
N ASP A 186 -11.93 13.28 -1.11
CA ASP A 186 -12.26 13.85 -2.42
C ASP A 186 -11.20 13.52 -3.49
N GLU A 187 -9.95 13.34 -3.09
CA GLU A 187 -8.85 12.95 -3.98
C GLU A 187 -8.94 11.47 -4.40
N LEU A 188 -9.63 10.64 -3.61
CA LEU A 188 -9.79 9.21 -3.81
C LEU A 188 -11.06 8.83 -4.59
N SER A 189 -11.75 9.81 -5.18
CA SER A 189 -13.04 9.63 -5.87
C SER A 189 -12.99 8.68 -7.09
N HIS A 190 -11.81 8.24 -7.50
CA HIS A 190 -11.63 7.23 -8.54
C HIS A 190 -11.81 5.79 -8.04
N ALA A 191 -11.86 5.55 -6.72
CA ALA A 191 -12.19 4.25 -6.15
C ALA A 191 -13.70 3.99 -6.16
N ASP A 192 -14.10 2.72 -6.11
CA ASP A 192 -15.52 2.32 -6.07
C ASP A 192 -16.18 2.68 -4.73
N LEU A 193 -15.39 2.69 -3.66
CA LEU A 193 -15.82 3.08 -2.31
C LEU A 193 -14.66 3.79 -1.60
N VAL A 194 -14.96 4.84 -0.85
CA VAL A 194 -14.00 5.53 0.03
C VAL A 194 -14.44 5.38 1.47
N ILE A 195 -13.53 4.92 2.34
CA ILE A 195 -13.75 4.71 3.77
C ILE A 195 -12.69 5.47 4.58
N PRO A 196 -12.99 5.97 5.77
CA PRO A 196 -12.00 6.66 6.61
C PRO A 196 -10.96 5.70 7.21
N ASP A 197 -11.39 4.50 7.57
CA ASP A 197 -10.59 3.39 8.09
C ASP A 197 -11.34 2.07 7.88
N MET A 198 -10.80 0.95 8.38
CA MET A 198 -11.42 -0.37 8.22
C MET A 198 -12.32 -0.79 9.38
N SER A 199 -12.60 0.12 10.34
CA SER A 199 -13.45 -0.19 11.49
C SER A 199 -14.88 -0.48 11.03
N GLY A 200 -15.40 -1.63 11.46
CA GLY A 200 -16.81 -2.00 11.18
C GLY A 200 -17.09 -2.42 9.72
N ILE A 201 -16.07 -2.59 8.89
CA ILE A 201 -16.25 -3.13 7.54
C ILE A 201 -16.55 -4.62 7.63
N ASP A 202 -17.71 -5.01 7.09
CA ASP A 202 -18.11 -6.41 6.99
C ASP A 202 -17.48 -7.10 5.79
N TRP A 203 -17.28 -8.41 5.91
CA TRP A 203 -16.82 -9.25 4.79
C TRP A 203 -17.72 -10.48 4.61
N PRO A 204 -18.12 -10.85 3.39
CA PRO A 204 -17.88 -10.14 2.12
C PRO A 204 -18.57 -8.78 2.07
N LEU A 205 -17.96 -7.84 1.32
CA LEU A 205 -18.61 -6.54 1.10
C LEU A 205 -19.99 -6.79 0.50
N THR A 206 -21.02 -6.37 1.20
CA THR A 206 -22.36 -6.23 0.63
C THR A 206 -22.35 -5.00 -0.26
N GLU A 207 -22.93 -5.09 -1.47
CA GLU A 207 -23.07 -3.92 -2.33
C GLU A 207 -23.66 -2.76 -1.52
N PRO A 208 -23.11 -1.54 -1.65
CA PRO A 208 -23.74 -0.39 -1.03
C PRO A 208 -25.19 -0.35 -1.50
N ARG A 209 -26.15 -0.45 -0.56
CA ARG A 209 -27.56 -0.24 -0.90
C ARG A 209 -27.62 1.15 -1.51
N ALA A 210 -28.00 1.21 -2.80
CA ALA A 210 -28.37 2.47 -3.41
C ALA A 210 -29.42 3.15 -2.52
N VAL A 211 -29.05 4.32 -1.97
CA VAL A 211 -29.97 5.19 -1.22
C VAL A 211 -30.74 6.03 -2.19
#